data_e17cdd182742180c24e4aaa9fbbc9989
#
_entry.id   e17cdd182742180c24e4aaa9fbbc9989
#
_cell.length_a   1.000
_cell.length_b   1.000
_cell.length_c   1.000
_cell.angle_alpha   90.00
_cell.angle_beta   90.00
_cell.angle_gamma   90.00
#
_symmetry.space_group_name_H-M   'P 1'
#
loop_
_entity.id
_entity.type
_entity.pdbx_description
1 polymer ?
#
loop_
_entity_poly.entity_id
_entity_poly.type
_entity_poly.pdbx_seq_one_letter_code
_entity_poly.pdbx_strand_id
1 'polypeptide(L)'
;MRRPAPASILPGMDQTPTPLGRGALDACFLGPYGENDALLERLVTEFLRDHVYWRRNFHPEDPPAIPTRASQHPDYQAFEARMRHELHALSASLKKSVPFHSPRYIGHMASDLLLPGLAAQMLALPYNPNNVSEDAAPVTVEMEVKAGLQLARMFGFRFPENFNRPY
;
A
#
# COMPACT_ATOMS: atom_id res chain seq x y z
N MET A 1 10.00 -35.53 3.05
CA MET A 1 10.85 -34.40 3.43
C MET A 1 9.94 -33.28 3.87
N ARG A 2 9.93 -32.89 5.15
CA ARG A 2 9.15 -31.74 5.62
C ARG A 2 9.89 -30.47 5.20
N ARG A 3 9.23 -29.58 4.44
CA ARG A 3 9.75 -28.23 4.19
C ARG A 3 9.95 -27.54 5.55
N PRO A 4 11.08 -26.85 5.80
CA PRO A 4 11.21 -26.02 6.98
C PRO A 4 10.13 -24.94 6.93
N ALA A 5 9.52 -24.63 8.08
CA ALA A 5 8.58 -23.53 8.22
C ALA A 5 9.26 -22.23 7.72
N PRO A 6 8.59 -21.41 6.90
CA PRO A 6 9.16 -20.16 6.48
C PRO A 6 9.43 -19.29 7.72
N ALA A 7 10.68 -18.80 7.82
CA ALA A 7 11.02 -17.79 8.81
C ALA A 7 10.08 -16.59 8.61
N SER A 8 9.61 -15.99 9.72
CA SER A 8 8.75 -14.79 9.68
C SER A 8 9.38 -13.74 8.75
N ILE A 9 8.71 -13.44 7.65
CA ILE A 9 9.21 -12.55 6.59
C ILE A 9 9.28 -11.09 7.09
N LEU A 10 8.61 -10.79 8.19
CA LEU A 10 8.55 -9.44 8.77
C LEU A 10 9.05 -9.47 10.23
N PRO A 11 10.35 -9.22 10.46
CA PRO A 11 10.88 -9.10 11.82
C PRO A 11 10.23 -7.90 12.53
N GLY A 12 9.68 -8.12 13.71
CA GLY A 12 9.14 -7.06 14.58
C GLY A 12 7.62 -6.95 14.64
N MET A 13 6.85 -7.72 13.87
CA MET A 13 5.38 -7.68 13.95
C MET A 13 4.78 -8.38 15.19
N ASP A 14 5.58 -9.11 15.95
CA ASP A 14 5.14 -9.80 17.17
C ASP A 14 5.23 -8.93 18.44
N GLN A 15 5.73 -7.69 18.32
CA GLN A 15 5.81 -6.78 19.45
C GLN A 15 4.46 -6.11 19.71
N THR A 16 4.05 -6.06 20.98
CA THR A 16 2.90 -5.25 21.41
C THR A 16 3.16 -3.80 20.98
N PRO A 17 2.28 -3.17 20.18
CA PRO A 17 2.54 -1.82 19.71
C PRO A 17 2.67 -0.87 20.89
N THR A 18 3.78 -0.15 20.98
CA THR A 18 3.95 0.94 21.94
C THR A 18 2.91 2.01 21.61
N PRO A 19 2.17 2.55 22.59
CA PRO A 19 1.24 3.64 22.36
C PRO A 19 1.94 4.82 21.67
N LEU A 20 1.38 5.30 20.59
CA LEU A 20 1.93 6.46 19.87
C LEU A 20 1.78 7.72 20.74
N GLY A 21 2.85 8.51 20.87
CA GLY A 21 2.77 9.84 21.42
C GLY A 21 1.98 10.78 20.50
N ARG A 22 1.48 11.91 21.05
CA ARG A 22 0.63 12.86 20.31
C ARG A 22 1.25 13.33 18.99
N GLY A 23 2.55 13.66 18.96
CA GLY A 23 3.23 14.08 17.73
C GLY A 23 3.33 12.98 16.67
N ALA A 24 3.35 11.71 17.08
CA ALA A 24 3.32 10.59 16.13
C ALA A 24 1.92 10.39 15.53
N LEU A 25 0.86 10.71 16.29
CA LEU A 25 -0.52 10.72 15.77
C LEU A 25 -0.71 11.78 14.69
N ASP A 26 -0.12 12.97 14.85
CA ASP A 26 -0.18 14.03 13.85
C ASP A 26 0.43 13.58 12.51
N ALA A 27 1.46 12.73 12.52
CA ALA A 27 2.07 12.14 11.32
C ALA A 27 1.22 11.03 10.69
N CYS A 28 0.19 10.52 11.36
CA CYS A 28 -0.68 9.47 10.83
C CYS A 28 -1.71 9.96 9.81
N PHE A 29 -1.88 11.26 9.64
CA PHE A 29 -2.88 11.83 8.75
C PHE A 29 -2.22 12.69 7.66
N LEU A 30 -2.86 12.75 6.48
CA LEU A 30 -2.42 13.70 5.46
C LEU A 30 -2.64 15.14 5.93
N GLY A 31 -3.70 15.35 6.71
CA GLY A 31 -4.16 16.63 7.22
C GLY A 31 -5.14 17.34 6.28
N PRO A 32 -6.05 18.18 6.82
CA PRO A 32 -7.11 18.82 6.05
C PRO A 32 -6.61 19.80 4.98
N TYR A 33 -5.39 20.30 5.10
CA TYR A 33 -4.71 21.13 4.10
C TYR A 33 -3.59 20.39 3.36
N GLY A 34 -3.41 19.10 3.62
CA GLY A 34 -2.32 18.33 3.06
C GLY A 34 -0.97 18.58 3.76
N GLU A 35 -0.98 18.90 5.06
CA GLU A 35 0.23 19.30 5.81
C GLU A 35 1.34 18.26 5.76
N ASN A 36 0.98 16.98 5.58
CA ASN A 36 1.94 15.88 5.44
C ASN A 36 2.12 15.40 3.99
N ASP A 37 1.81 16.25 2.99
CA ASP A 37 1.96 15.92 1.57
C ASP A 37 3.39 15.51 1.19
N ALA A 38 4.40 16.25 1.68
CA ALA A 38 5.80 15.97 1.44
C ALA A 38 6.25 14.61 2.02
N LEU A 39 5.64 14.17 3.12
CA LEU A 39 5.88 12.84 3.68
C LEU A 39 5.33 11.77 2.76
N LEU A 40 4.07 11.92 2.31
CA LEU A 40 3.43 10.97 1.42
C LEU A 40 4.17 10.87 0.07
N GLU A 41 4.50 12.00 -0.54
CA GLU A 41 5.24 12.05 -1.82
C GLU A 41 6.58 11.31 -1.72
N ARG A 42 7.33 11.55 -0.66
CA ARG A 42 8.61 10.88 -0.41
C ARG A 42 8.44 9.37 -0.29
N LEU A 43 7.48 8.90 0.52
CA LEU A 43 7.20 7.48 0.70
C LEU A 43 6.81 6.81 -0.62
N VAL A 44 5.87 7.40 -1.36
CA VAL A 44 5.41 6.83 -2.65
C VAL A 44 6.57 6.78 -3.65
N THR A 45 7.40 7.82 -3.71
CA THR A 45 8.56 7.86 -4.61
C THR A 45 9.60 6.81 -4.24
N GLU A 46 9.89 6.64 -2.94
CA GLU A 46 10.82 5.64 -2.42
C GLU A 46 10.34 4.22 -2.77
N PHE A 47 9.08 3.90 -2.47
CA PHE A 47 8.49 2.58 -2.74
C PHE A 47 8.42 2.26 -4.23
N LEU A 48 8.11 3.25 -5.07
CA LEU A 48 8.10 3.06 -6.52
C LEU A 48 9.51 2.74 -7.04
N ARG A 49 10.54 3.43 -6.55
CA ARG A 49 11.94 3.17 -6.92
C ARG A 49 12.39 1.80 -6.45
N ASP A 50 12.04 1.41 -5.22
CA ASP A 50 12.34 0.09 -4.68
C ASP A 50 11.68 -1.02 -5.51
N HIS A 51 10.39 -0.86 -5.85
CA HIS A 51 9.68 -1.79 -6.72
C HIS A 51 10.34 -1.94 -8.10
N VAL A 52 10.75 -0.81 -8.73
CA VAL A 52 11.46 -0.83 -10.02
C VAL A 52 12.81 -1.53 -9.89
N TYR A 53 13.53 -1.28 -8.79
CA TYR A 53 14.79 -1.96 -8.50
C TYR A 53 14.60 -3.47 -8.35
N TRP A 54 13.59 -3.90 -7.57
CA TRP A 54 13.23 -5.31 -7.41
C TRP A 54 12.94 -5.96 -8.76
N ARG A 55 12.10 -5.35 -9.62
CA ARG A 55 11.79 -5.88 -10.96
C ARG A 55 13.03 -6.09 -11.84
N ARG A 56 13.99 -5.17 -11.79
CA ARG A 56 15.23 -5.25 -12.58
C ARG A 56 16.17 -6.35 -12.11
N ASN A 57 16.09 -6.71 -10.83
CA ASN A 57 17.01 -7.65 -10.22
C ASN A 57 16.40 -9.02 -9.95
N PHE A 58 15.11 -9.19 -10.23
CA PHE A 58 14.42 -10.47 -10.01
C PHE A 58 14.90 -11.54 -11.03
N HIS A 59 15.00 -11.14 -12.30
CA HIS A 59 15.61 -11.91 -13.38
C HIS A 59 16.52 -10.98 -14.20
N PRO A 60 17.74 -10.69 -13.71
CA PRO A 60 18.62 -9.70 -14.33
C PRO A 60 19.12 -10.10 -15.73
N GLU A 61 19.02 -11.38 -16.10
CA GLU A 61 19.32 -11.93 -17.41
C GLU A 61 18.27 -11.61 -18.49
N ASP A 62 17.06 -11.23 -18.08
CA ASP A 62 15.99 -10.93 -19.03
C ASP A 62 16.24 -9.59 -19.73
N PRO A 63 16.15 -9.53 -21.06
CA PRO A 63 16.31 -8.28 -21.79
C PRO A 63 15.11 -7.35 -21.56
N PRO A 64 15.31 -6.02 -21.60
CA PRO A 64 14.22 -5.07 -21.55
C PRO A 64 13.26 -5.25 -22.74
N ALA A 65 11.97 -5.45 -22.47
CA ALA A 65 10.95 -5.58 -23.50
C ALA A 65 10.62 -4.25 -24.19
N ILE A 66 10.81 -3.13 -23.47
CA ILE A 66 10.54 -1.79 -24.00
C ILE A 66 11.87 -1.16 -24.43
N PRO A 67 12.05 -0.80 -25.72
CA PRO A 67 13.27 -0.16 -26.18
C PRO A 67 13.54 1.16 -25.46
N THR A 68 14.81 1.45 -25.17
CA THR A 68 15.24 2.68 -24.47
C THR A 68 14.74 3.96 -25.15
N ARG A 69 14.60 3.95 -26.49
CA ARG A 69 14.13 5.09 -27.28
C ARG A 69 12.62 5.07 -27.57
N ALA A 70 11.86 4.13 -26.97
CA ALA A 70 10.42 4.05 -27.20
C ALA A 70 9.70 5.38 -26.91
N SER A 71 10.11 6.11 -25.87
CA SER A 71 9.54 7.42 -25.50
C SER A 71 9.75 8.53 -26.54
N GLN A 72 10.65 8.32 -27.50
CA GLN A 72 10.89 9.26 -28.61
C GLN A 72 9.96 9.01 -29.80
N HIS A 73 9.25 7.87 -29.82
CA HIS A 73 8.33 7.56 -30.90
C HIS A 73 7.07 8.44 -30.83
N PRO A 74 6.59 9.01 -31.97
CA PRO A 74 5.43 9.89 -31.98
C PRO A 74 4.17 9.26 -31.36
N ASP A 75 3.91 7.98 -31.63
CA ASP A 75 2.73 7.27 -31.08
C ASP A 75 2.84 7.12 -29.55
N TYR A 76 4.04 6.91 -29.02
CA TYR A 76 4.25 6.87 -27.57
C TYR A 76 3.93 8.22 -26.94
N GLN A 77 4.41 9.30 -27.54
CA GLN A 77 4.16 10.66 -27.06
C GLN A 77 2.68 11.04 -27.15
N ALA A 78 2.02 10.67 -28.23
CA ALA A 78 0.58 10.86 -28.41
C ALA A 78 -0.22 10.08 -27.36
N PHE A 79 0.15 8.84 -27.08
CA PHE A 79 -0.48 8.03 -26.03
C PHE A 79 -0.23 8.62 -24.64
N GLU A 80 1.00 9.04 -24.33
CA GLU A 80 1.33 9.68 -23.04
C GLU A 80 0.50 10.97 -22.84
N ALA A 81 0.41 11.80 -23.85
CA ALA A 81 -0.39 13.04 -23.81
C ALA A 81 -1.87 12.74 -23.55
N ARG A 82 -2.43 11.75 -24.25
CA ARG A 82 -3.82 11.30 -24.05
C ARG A 82 -4.03 10.74 -22.64
N MET A 83 -3.18 9.85 -22.18
CA MET A 83 -3.25 9.28 -20.83
C MET A 83 -3.23 10.39 -19.77
N ARG A 84 -2.33 11.35 -19.90
CA ARG A 84 -2.24 12.50 -19.00
C ARG A 84 -3.52 13.33 -19.01
N HIS A 85 -4.08 13.60 -20.18
CA HIS A 85 -5.34 14.31 -20.33
C HIS A 85 -6.49 13.61 -19.60
N GLU A 86 -6.66 12.31 -19.83
CA GLU A 86 -7.73 11.51 -19.19
C GLU A 86 -7.57 11.45 -17.66
N LEU A 87 -6.34 11.30 -17.15
CA LEU A 87 -6.07 11.29 -15.73
C LEU A 87 -6.36 12.65 -15.06
N HIS A 88 -6.06 13.76 -15.75
CA HIS A 88 -6.44 15.09 -15.28
C HIS A 88 -7.96 15.30 -15.27
N ALA A 89 -8.67 14.82 -16.28
CA ALA A 89 -10.12 14.87 -16.34
C ALA A 89 -10.76 14.04 -15.23
N LEU A 90 -10.23 12.84 -14.97
CA LEU A 90 -10.64 12.00 -13.85
C LEU A 90 -10.41 12.71 -12.52
N SER A 91 -9.21 13.26 -12.30
CA SER A 91 -8.89 14.02 -11.07
C SER A 91 -9.85 15.19 -10.85
N ALA A 92 -10.16 15.96 -11.90
CA ALA A 92 -11.11 17.06 -11.83
C ALA A 92 -12.53 16.57 -11.45
N SER A 93 -12.92 15.39 -11.94
CA SER A 93 -14.22 14.79 -11.61
C SER A 93 -14.26 14.29 -10.17
N LEU A 94 -13.19 13.66 -9.68
CA LEU A 94 -13.09 13.17 -8.30
C LEU A 94 -13.14 14.33 -7.28
N LYS A 95 -12.62 15.51 -7.61
CA LYS A 95 -12.70 16.72 -6.76
C LYS A 95 -14.13 17.24 -6.52
N LYS A 96 -15.12 16.74 -7.25
CA LYS A 96 -16.54 17.01 -7.02
C LYS A 96 -17.15 16.12 -5.94
N SER A 97 -16.41 15.13 -5.46
CA SER A 97 -16.83 14.23 -4.38
C SER A 97 -16.86 14.94 -3.03
N VAL A 98 -17.51 14.30 -2.05
CA VAL A 98 -17.59 14.82 -0.69
C VAL A 98 -16.18 14.93 -0.08
N PRO A 99 -15.80 16.09 0.49
CA PRO A 99 -14.47 16.29 1.08
C PRO A 99 -14.42 15.71 2.51
N PHE A 100 -14.30 14.39 2.64
CA PHE A 100 -14.28 13.67 3.91
C PHE A 100 -13.15 14.13 4.87
N HIS A 101 -12.05 14.64 4.32
CA HIS A 101 -10.91 15.18 5.06
C HIS A 101 -11.21 16.54 5.73
N SER A 102 -12.27 17.21 5.32
CA SER A 102 -12.57 18.55 5.82
C SER A 102 -13.05 18.52 7.27
N PRO A 103 -12.53 19.39 8.17
CA PRO A 103 -13.04 19.52 9.52
C PRO A 103 -14.49 20.04 9.59
N ARG A 104 -15.04 20.52 8.46
CA ARG A 104 -16.45 20.91 8.34
C ARG A 104 -17.37 19.74 7.99
N TYR A 105 -16.80 18.57 7.65
CA TYR A 105 -17.59 17.39 7.40
C TYR A 105 -18.00 16.74 8.72
N ILE A 106 -19.29 16.74 9.00
CA ILE A 106 -19.90 16.14 10.20
C ILE A 106 -20.81 14.96 9.84
N GLY A 107 -20.58 14.37 8.68
CA GLY A 107 -21.34 13.23 8.20
C GLY A 107 -20.92 11.92 8.86
N HIS A 108 -21.61 10.87 8.47
CA HIS A 108 -21.51 9.55 9.04
C HIS A 108 -20.44 8.69 8.29
N MET A 109 -19.74 7.83 9.03
CA MET A 109 -18.87 6.72 8.57
C MET A 109 -17.55 7.06 7.85
N ALA A 110 -17.27 8.29 7.47
CA ALA A 110 -16.04 8.61 6.77
C ALA A 110 -15.30 9.77 7.44
N SER A 111 -14.00 9.71 7.39
CA SER A 111 -13.06 10.73 7.90
C SER A 111 -11.85 10.79 6.97
N ASP A 112 -10.86 11.61 7.33
CA ASP A 112 -9.58 11.59 6.65
C ASP A 112 -8.91 10.21 6.74
N LEU A 113 -8.21 9.82 5.67
CA LEU A 113 -7.54 8.53 5.59
C LEU A 113 -6.24 8.54 6.42
N LEU A 114 -5.96 7.41 7.07
CA LEU A 114 -4.66 7.21 7.71
C LEU A 114 -3.56 7.14 6.65
N LEU A 115 -2.58 8.03 6.76
CA LEU A 115 -1.44 8.12 5.84
C LEU A 115 -0.68 6.80 5.70
N PRO A 116 -0.40 6.03 6.79
CA PRO A 116 0.22 4.71 6.66
C PRO A 116 -0.63 3.73 5.83
N GLY A 117 -1.95 3.74 5.99
CA GLY A 117 -2.85 2.89 5.21
C GLY A 117 -2.88 3.28 3.73
N LEU A 118 -2.93 4.58 3.45
CA LEU A 118 -2.88 5.11 2.08
C LEU A 118 -1.55 4.76 1.39
N ALA A 119 -0.43 4.98 2.07
CA ALA A 119 0.90 4.64 1.56
C ALA A 119 1.05 3.13 1.32
N ALA A 120 0.57 2.29 2.24
CA ALA A 120 0.60 0.83 2.09
C ALA A 120 -0.25 0.35 0.91
N GLN A 121 -1.43 0.96 0.69
CA GLN A 121 -2.26 0.63 -0.46
C GLN A 121 -1.57 1.00 -1.78
N MET A 122 -0.96 2.20 -1.87
CA MET A 122 -0.20 2.61 -3.04
C MET A 122 1.01 1.70 -3.29
N LEU A 123 1.69 1.25 -2.22
CA LEU A 123 2.80 0.30 -2.29
C LEU A 123 2.35 -1.06 -2.83
N ALA A 124 1.19 -1.56 -2.42
CA ALA A 124 0.70 -2.87 -2.82
C ALA A 124 0.23 -2.93 -4.29
N LEU A 125 -0.27 -1.83 -4.84
CA LEU A 125 -0.84 -1.78 -6.20
C LEU A 125 0.09 -2.32 -7.30
N PRO A 126 1.39 -1.95 -7.37
CA PRO A 126 2.29 -2.45 -8.41
C PRO A 126 2.60 -3.95 -8.32
N TYR A 127 2.46 -4.55 -7.13
CA TYR A 127 2.65 -6.00 -6.93
C TYR A 127 1.42 -6.81 -7.33
N ASN A 128 0.24 -6.17 -7.31
CA ASN A 128 -1.03 -6.79 -7.66
C ASN A 128 -1.25 -8.18 -7.00
N PRO A 129 -1.10 -8.30 -5.66
CA PRO A 129 -1.22 -9.57 -4.97
C PRO A 129 -2.64 -10.12 -5.10
N ASN A 130 -2.76 -11.44 -5.26
CA ASN A 130 -4.04 -12.11 -5.32
C ASN A 130 -4.17 -13.11 -4.16
N ASN A 131 -4.90 -12.73 -3.12
CA ASN A 131 -5.08 -13.51 -1.91
C ASN A 131 -5.97 -14.75 -2.06
N VAL A 132 -6.29 -15.17 -3.29
CA VAL A 132 -7.07 -16.39 -3.56
C VAL A 132 -6.33 -17.65 -3.09
N SER A 133 -5.00 -17.63 -3.08
CA SER A 133 -4.17 -18.72 -2.59
C SER A 133 -2.84 -18.21 -2.04
N GLU A 134 -2.25 -19.00 -1.14
CA GLU A 134 -0.92 -18.74 -0.59
C GLU A 134 0.19 -18.79 -1.66
N ASP A 135 0.02 -19.62 -2.68
CA ASP A 135 0.99 -19.71 -3.77
C ASP A 135 1.01 -18.44 -4.64
N ALA A 136 -0.15 -17.78 -4.79
CA ALA A 136 -0.27 -16.55 -5.56
C ALA A 136 0.12 -15.29 -4.76
N ALA A 137 -0.05 -15.32 -3.43
CA ALA A 137 0.19 -14.17 -2.57
C ALA A 137 0.71 -14.57 -1.17
N PRO A 138 1.88 -15.22 -1.08
CA PRO A 138 2.39 -15.81 0.17
C PRO A 138 2.52 -14.81 1.31
N VAL A 139 2.87 -13.56 0.99
CA VAL A 139 3.07 -12.50 1.99
C VAL A 139 1.76 -11.87 2.44
N THR A 140 0.90 -11.51 1.49
CA THR A 140 -0.34 -10.77 1.81
C THR A 140 -1.41 -11.67 2.43
N VAL A 141 -1.46 -12.95 2.12
CA VAL A 141 -2.32 -13.93 2.80
C VAL A 141 -1.91 -14.07 4.28
N GLU A 142 -0.62 -14.14 4.58
CA GLU A 142 -0.13 -14.16 5.96
C GLU A 142 -0.46 -12.85 6.70
N MET A 143 -0.30 -11.71 6.04
CA MET A 143 -0.66 -10.40 6.60
C MET A 143 -2.14 -10.29 6.93
N GLU A 144 -3.01 -10.80 6.06
CA GLU A 144 -4.47 -10.79 6.26
C GLU A 144 -4.85 -11.58 7.52
N VAL A 145 -4.29 -12.77 7.71
CA VAL A 145 -4.50 -13.57 8.91
C VAL A 145 -4.01 -12.84 10.17
N LYS A 146 -2.81 -12.25 10.13
CA LYS A 146 -2.26 -11.47 11.24
C LYS A 146 -3.13 -10.27 11.60
N ALA A 147 -3.60 -9.52 10.60
CA ALA A 147 -4.50 -8.39 10.79
C ALA A 147 -5.82 -8.82 11.43
N GLY A 148 -6.41 -9.93 10.96
CA GLY A 148 -7.62 -10.50 11.55
C GLY A 148 -7.43 -10.89 13.02
N LEU A 149 -6.30 -11.53 13.36
CA LEU A 149 -5.98 -11.88 14.75
C LEU A 149 -5.76 -10.65 15.63
N GLN A 150 -5.12 -9.59 15.12
CA GLN A 150 -4.94 -8.34 15.86
C GLN A 150 -6.28 -7.68 16.15
N LEU A 151 -7.18 -7.59 15.16
CA LEU A 151 -8.52 -7.05 15.33
C LEU A 151 -9.31 -7.86 16.36
N ALA A 152 -9.28 -9.18 16.27
CA ALA A 152 -9.98 -10.03 17.20
C ALA A 152 -9.46 -9.85 18.65
N ARG A 153 -8.14 -9.71 18.85
CA ARG A 153 -7.56 -9.38 20.16
C ARG A 153 -8.05 -8.03 20.69
N MET A 154 -8.18 -7.01 19.84
CA MET A 154 -8.75 -5.72 20.22
C MET A 154 -10.18 -5.83 20.75
N PHE A 155 -10.96 -6.77 20.24
CA PHE A 155 -12.31 -7.09 20.74
C PHE A 155 -12.32 -8.06 21.95
N GLY A 156 -11.15 -8.40 22.50
CA GLY A 156 -11.02 -9.24 23.70
C GLY A 156 -11.02 -10.75 23.43
N PHE A 157 -11.02 -11.17 22.16
CA PHE A 157 -10.85 -12.59 21.85
C PHE A 157 -9.44 -13.07 22.19
N ARG A 158 -9.35 -14.27 22.77
CA ARG A 158 -8.09 -14.94 23.11
C ARG A 158 -7.86 -16.10 22.17
N PHE A 159 -6.66 -16.18 21.62
CA PHE A 159 -6.23 -17.28 20.75
C PHE A 159 -5.03 -17.98 21.39
N PRO A 160 -4.87 -19.30 21.20
CA PRO A 160 -3.64 -20.01 21.56
C PRO A 160 -2.44 -19.38 20.84
N GLU A 161 -1.25 -19.39 21.47
CA GLU A 161 -0.02 -18.84 20.89
C GLU A 161 0.37 -19.52 19.57
N ASN A 162 -0.01 -20.78 19.41
CA ASN A 162 0.23 -21.58 18.21
C ASN A 162 -0.98 -21.66 17.29
N PHE A 163 -1.88 -20.68 17.34
CA PHE A 163 -3.03 -20.62 16.45
C PHE A 163 -2.54 -20.43 15.01
N ASN A 164 -2.36 -21.56 14.34
CA ASN A 164 -2.14 -21.63 12.91
C ASN A 164 -3.50 -21.73 12.24
N ARG A 165 -3.68 -20.98 11.21
CA ARG A 165 -4.80 -20.87 10.25
C ARG A 165 -6.01 -21.78 10.47
N PRO A 166 -7.23 -21.27 10.33
CA PRO A 166 -8.48 -22.02 10.48
C PRO A 166 -8.76 -22.99 9.31
N TYR A 167 -7.80 -23.36 8.49
CA TYR A 167 -7.95 -24.36 7.44
C TYR A 167 -6.88 -25.42 7.49
#